data_1c6717975f53cd41125498a42852391d
#
_entry.id   1c6717975f53cd41125498a42852391d
#
_cell.length_a   1.000
_cell.length_b   1.000
_cell.length_c   1.000
_cell.angle_alpha   90.00
_cell.angle_beta   90.00
_cell.angle_gamma   90.00
#
_symmetry.space_group_name_H-M   'P 1'
#
loop_
_entity.id
_entity.type
_entity.pdbx_description
1 polymer ?
#
loop_
_entity_poly.entity_id
_entity_poly.type
_entity_poly.pdbx_seq_one_letter_code
_entity_poly.pdbx_strand_id
1 'polypeptide(L)'
;VLTRLEARLGRGAVGALARHLQASREGALVVAEWGEAGALALHEARGNAGKAQAWLAEAKSQRAGPTLSRGGAATGPGGASRVREAAGYTREALAAKLARAELEAPGPRLPADVALLKRQQPVLDAPPLGVREGSVLWSEYVVYRARRLAELEQGQTTKGPLRWDGYREMRGLFARGLDFERAMVDLLRADAALPRAQRRWLQDFEVPRIEVHVGVWKSRSGLRFSDVLVIEEHPPAGQLPRVETFSFKSRDLSQLNQKALEAQMVADAAEALSYYGQTLNIRRRALNPQGDVVQIQVQRVRLVYEGGALGPGRSVVWSDAVDEVGRKVKGVEALLQ
;
A
#
# COMPACT_ATOMS: atom_id res chain seq x y z
N VAL A 1 -31.92 5.05 1.30
CA VAL A 1 -30.48 5.18 1.59
C VAL A 1 -30.27 5.86 2.94
N LEU A 2 -30.76 7.08 3.18
CA LEU A 2 -30.53 7.82 4.42
C LEU A 2 -30.96 7.09 5.68
N THR A 3 -32.14 6.46 5.69
CA THR A 3 -32.67 5.70 6.84
C THR A 3 -31.77 4.51 7.20
N ARG A 4 -31.22 3.82 6.19
CA ARG A 4 -30.26 2.72 6.43
C ARG A 4 -28.92 3.22 6.92
N LEU A 5 -28.45 4.35 6.40
CA LEU A 5 -27.22 5.00 6.86
C LEU A 5 -27.35 5.49 8.31
N GLU A 6 -28.53 6.02 8.68
CA GLU A 6 -28.80 6.46 10.05
C GLU A 6 -28.76 5.29 11.04
N ALA A 7 -29.31 4.14 10.66
CA ALA A 7 -29.26 2.93 11.47
C ALA A 7 -27.82 2.38 11.63
N ARG A 8 -26.94 2.60 10.65
CA ARG A 8 -25.54 2.09 10.65
C ARG A 8 -24.53 3.05 11.25
N LEU A 9 -24.71 4.34 11.06
CA LEU A 9 -23.71 5.38 11.40
C LEU A 9 -24.18 6.28 12.57
N GLY A 10 -25.48 6.28 12.88
CA GLY A 10 -26.09 7.21 13.83
C GLY A 10 -26.39 8.59 13.23
N ARG A 11 -27.29 9.35 13.87
CA ARG A 11 -27.80 10.65 13.37
C ARG A 11 -26.70 11.70 13.17
N GLY A 12 -25.73 11.75 14.07
CA GLY A 12 -24.62 12.71 13.99
C GLY A 12 -23.75 12.52 12.75
N ALA A 13 -23.48 11.25 12.37
CA ALA A 13 -22.68 10.90 11.19
C ALA A 13 -23.42 11.20 9.89
N VAL A 14 -24.74 10.98 9.84
CA VAL A 14 -25.56 11.33 8.67
C VAL A 14 -25.62 12.85 8.49
N GLY A 15 -25.70 13.62 9.59
CA GLY A 15 -25.61 15.09 9.54
C GLY A 15 -24.25 15.59 9.01
N ALA A 16 -23.14 14.95 9.42
CA ALA A 16 -21.82 15.26 8.87
C ALA A 16 -21.71 14.92 7.37
N LEU A 17 -22.23 13.77 6.97
CA LEU A 17 -22.27 13.37 5.56
C LEU A 17 -23.11 14.36 4.71
N ALA A 18 -24.25 14.80 5.20
CA ALA A 18 -25.07 15.79 4.50
C ALA A 18 -24.31 17.09 4.28
N ARG A 19 -23.55 17.58 5.27
CA ARG A 19 -22.69 18.77 5.10
C ARG A 19 -21.60 18.54 4.04
N HIS A 20 -20.98 17.38 4.02
CA HIS A 20 -19.97 17.03 2.98
C HIS A 20 -20.58 17.02 1.57
N LEU A 21 -21.79 16.49 1.42
CA LEU A 21 -22.50 16.45 0.12
C LEU A 21 -22.91 17.84 -0.35
N GLN A 22 -23.27 18.73 0.57
CA GLN A 22 -23.57 20.13 0.23
C GLN A 22 -22.31 20.93 -0.12
N ALA A 23 -21.18 20.60 0.49
CA ALA A 23 -19.91 21.31 0.29
C ALA A 23 -19.13 20.84 -0.95
N SER A 24 -19.41 19.64 -1.50
CA SER A 24 -18.62 19.04 -2.56
C SER A 24 -19.51 18.35 -3.62
N ARG A 25 -19.50 18.90 -4.85
CA ARG A 25 -20.11 18.27 -6.01
C ARG A 25 -19.52 16.89 -6.30
N GLU A 26 -18.22 16.72 -6.08
CA GLU A 26 -17.52 15.44 -6.27
C GLU A 26 -17.98 14.41 -5.24
N GLY A 27 -18.19 14.82 -3.98
CA GLY A 27 -18.78 13.96 -2.95
C GLY A 27 -20.19 13.49 -3.31
N ALA A 28 -21.00 14.36 -3.88
CA ALA A 28 -22.34 14.01 -4.35
C ALA A 28 -22.30 12.99 -5.50
N LEU A 29 -21.33 13.13 -6.43
CA LEU A 29 -21.12 12.18 -7.54
C LEU A 29 -20.70 10.80 -7.02
N VAL A 30 -19.83 10.71 -6.02
CA VAL A 30 -19.44 9.45 -5.39
C VAL A 30 -20.65 8.71 -4.82
N VAL A 31 -21.53 9.44 -4.13
CA VAL A 31 -22.76 8.84 -3.57
C VAL A 31 -23.76 8.47 -4.65
N ALA A 32 -23.89 9.28 -5.70
CA ALA A 32 -24.76 8.98 -6.84
C ALA A 32 -24.32 7.71 -7.58
N GLU A 33 -23.02 7.53 -7.79
CA GLU A 33 -22.44 6.37 -8.51
C GLU A 33 -22.46 5.08 -7.66
N TRP A 34 -22.14 5.18 -6.38
CA TRP A 34 -21.89 4.03 -5.49
C TRP A 34 -22.95 3.81 -4.43
N GLY A 35 -23.98 4.67 -4.38
CA GLY A 35 -25.09 4.55 -3.44
C GLY A 35 -24.66 4.56 -1.97
N GLU A 36 -25.12 3.57 -1.19
CA GLU A 36 -24.80 3.44 0.24
C GLU A 36 -23.30 3.23 0.49
N ALA A 37 -22.63 2.45 -0.37
CA ALA A 37 -21.19 2.23 -0.26
C ALA A 37 -20.41 3.53 -0.48
N GLY A 38 -20.82 4.37 -1.43
CA GLY A 38 -20.26 5.70 -1.65
C GLY A 38 -20.43 6.63 -0.46
N ALA A 39 -21.61 6.60 0.16
CA ALA A 39 -21.89 7.40 1.34
C ALA A 39 -21.03 6.98 2.55
N LEU A 40 -20.85 5.69 2.77
CA LEU A 40 -20.00 5.14 3.82
C LEU A 40 -18.53 5.50 3.59
N ALA A 41 -18.04 5.28 2.37
CA ALA A 41 -16.66 5.62 2.01
C ALA A 41 -16.39 7.12 2.15
N LEU A 42 -17.32 7.99 1.72
CA LEU A 42 -17.19 9.43 1.85
C LEU A 42 -17.19 9.88 3.33
N HIS A 43 -18.02 9.26 4.16
CA HIS A 43 -18.02 9.52 5.60
C HIS A 43 -16.69 9.11 6.25
N GLU A 44 -16.19 7.91 5.97
CA GLU A 44 -14.91 7.42 6.49
C GLU A 44 -13.72 8.26 5.96
N ALA A 45 -13.81 8.74 4.72
CA ALA A 45 -12.85 9.67 4.13
C ALA A 45 -13.00 11.12 4.62
N ARG A 46 -13.88 11.38 5.59
CA ARG A 46 -14.18 12.73 6.15
C ARG A 46 -14.51 13.76 5.06
N GLY A 47 -15.33 13.36 4.08
CA GLY A 47 -15.76 14.19 2.96
C GLY A 47 -14.78 14.28 1.79
N ASN A 48 -13.65 13.61 1.83
CA ASN A 48 -12.70 13.59 0.71
C ASN A 48 -13.17 12.62 -0.39
N ALA A 49 -13.75 13.17 -1.47
CA ALA A 49 -14.33 12.40 -2.57
C ALA A 49 -13.30 11.52 -3.30
N GLY A 50 -12.09 12.03 -3.54
CA GLY A 50 -11.02 11.28 -4.19
C GLY A 50 -10.58 10.05 -3.38
N LYS A 51 -10.50 10.18 -2.05
CA LYS A 51 -10.21 9.05 -1.15
C LYS A 51 -11.34 8.02 -1.15
N ALA A 52 -12.59 8.48 -1.08
CA ALA A 52 -13.75 7.61 -1.12
C ALA A 52 -13.82 6.82 -2.43
N GLN A 53 -13.60 7.46 -3.58
CA GLN A 53 -13.54 6.80 -4.88
C GLN A 53 -12.41 5.76 -4.97
N ALA A 54 -11.22 6.07 -4.50
CA ALA A 54 -10.09 5.14 -4.50
C ALA A 54 -10.41 3.86 -3.71
N TRP A 55 -11.03 3.98 -2.54
CA TRP A 55 -11.45 2.83 -1.72
C TRP A 55 -12.55 2.00 -2.38
N LEU A 56 -13.51 2.65 -3.05
CA LEU A 56 -14.61 1.97 -3.74
C LEU A 56 -14.12 1.23 -4.99
N ALA A 57 -13.22 1.84 -5.75
CA ALA A 57 -12.58 1.21 -6.90
C ALA A 57 -11.76 -0.02 -6.48
N GLU A 58 -11.02 0.08 -5.39
CA GLU A 58 -10.29 -1.05 -4.80
C GLU A 58 -11.24 -2.18 -4.37
N ALA A 59 -12.32 -1.86 -3.66
CA ALA A 59 -13.32 -2.84 -3.24
C ALA A 59 -14.02 -3.52 -4.43
N LYS A 60 -14.22 -2.81 -5.55
CA LYS A 60 -14.78 -3.37 -6.78
C LYS A 60 -13.79 -4.32 -7.47
N SER A 61 -12.51 -3.95 -7.54
CA SER A 61 -11.47 -4.79 -8.14
C SER A 61 -11.25 -6.09 -7.36
N GLN A 62 -11.43 -6.06 -6.04
CA GLN A 62 -11.35 -7.25 -5.18
C GLN A 62 -12.56 -8.20 -5.34
N ARG A 63 -13.72 -7.70 -5.79
CA ARG A 63 -14.93 -8.51 -6.06
C ARG A 63 -14.97 -9.12 -7.46
N ALA A 64 -14.31 -8.51 -8.42
CA ALA A 64 -14.08 -9.06 -9.75
C ALA A 64 -12.91 -10.04 -9.65
N GLY A 65 -13.21 -11.30 -9.37
CA GLY A 65 -12.22 -12.39 -9.39
C GLY A 65 -11.50 -12.45 -10.75
N PRO A 66 -10.31 -13.07 -10.83
CA PRO A 66 -9.48 -13.06 -12.02
C PRO A 66 -10.21 -13.76 -13.19
N THR A 67 -10.65 -13.00 -14.16
CA THR A 67 -11.00 -13.53 -15.47
C THR A 67 -9.70 -13.90 -16.15
N LEU A 68 -9.42 -15.20 -16.21
CA LEU A 68 -8.35 -15.78 -17.00
C LEU A 68 -8.57 -15.48 -18.49
N SER A 69 -7.93 -14.49 -19.04
CA SER A 69 -7.80 -14.35 -20.48
C SER A 69 -6.46 -14.91 -20.93
N ARG A 70 -6.54 -16.02 -21.67
CA ARG A 70 -5.44 -16.65 -22.41
C ARG A 70 -5.05 -15.75 -23.60
N GLY A 71 -3.80 -15.29 -23.70
CA GLY A 71 -3.34 -14.56 -24.87
C GLY A 71 -1.83 -14.41 -24.93
N GLY A 72 -1.28 -14.84 -26.02
CA GLY A 72 0.05 -15.15 -26.44
C GLY A 72 1.17 -14.12 -26.25
N ALA A 73 2.36 -14.64 -26.26
CA ALA A 73 3.65 -13.98 -26.14
C ALA A 73 3.96 -13.02 -27.31
N ALA A 74 4.43 -11.83 -27.00
CA ALA A 74 5.16 -10.97 -27.95
C ALA A 74 6.43 -10.42 -27.28
N THR A 75 7.57 -10.78 -27.84
CA THR A 75 8.91 -10.40 -27.40
C THR A 75 9.45 -9.23 -28.21
N GLY A 76 9.82 -8.11 -27.53
CA GLY A 76 10.54 -6.98 -28.11
C GLY A 76 10.84 -5.90 -27.07
N PRO A 77 11.97 -5.16 -27.14
CA PRO A 77 12.41 -4.23 -26.10
C PRO A 77 11.53 -2.97 -25.89
N GLY A 78 10.54 -2.75 -26.77
CA GLY A 78 9.47 -1.75 -26.55
C GLY A 78 8.22 -2.33 -25.86
N GLY A 79 8.19 -3.65 -25.63
CA GLY A 79 7.05 -4.37 -25.10
C GLY A 79 6.93 -4.35 -23.57
N ALA A 80 8.03 -4.08 -22.84
CA ALA A 80 8.03 -4.19 -21.38
C ALA A 80 7.07 -3.22 -20.70
N SER A 81 6.87 -2.03 -21.23
CA SER A 81 5.90 -1.07 -20.69
C SER A 81 4.46 -1.46 -21.05
N ARG A 82 4.21 -1.90 -22.30
CA ARG A 82 2.88 -2.33 -22.76
C ARG A 82 2.46 -3.69 -22.19
N VAL A 83 3.42 -4.59 -21.97
CA VAL A 83 3.17 -5.90 -21.35
C VAL A 83 2.85 -5.75 -19.85
N ARG A 84 3.42 -4.76 -19.17
CA ARG A 84 3.06 -4.44 -17.77
C ARG A 84 1.66 -3.85 -17.63
N GLU A 85 1.21 -3.04 -18.59
CA GLU A 85 -0.20 -2.62 -18.66
C GLU A 85 -1.15 -3.80 -18.92
N ALA A 86 -0.74 -4.76 -19.75
CA ALA A 86 -1.52 -5.96 -20.05
C ALA A 86 -1.53 -7.00 -18.90
N ALA A 87 -0.56 -6.97 -17.99
CA ALA A 87 -0.46 -7.89 -16.84
C ALA A 87 -1.39 -7.53 -15.66
N GLY A 88 -2.42 -6.70 -15.88
CA GLY A 88 -3.41 -6.37 -14.84
C GLY A 88 -3.01 -5.20 -13.94
N TYR A 89 -1.95 -4.49 -14.30
CA TYR A 89 -1.62 -3.21 -13.73
C TYR A 89 -2.67 -2.19 -14.21
N THR A 90 -3.65 -1.91 -13.37
CA THR A 90 -4.67 -0.92 -13.69
C THR A 90 -4.29 0.43 -13.09
N ARG A 91 -4.68 1.49 -13.77
CA ARG A 91 -4.57 2.86 -13.30
C ARG A 91 -5.24 3.04 -11.92
N GLU A 92 -6.36 2.35 -11.72
CA GLU A 92 -7.12 2.37 -10.46
C GLU A 92 -6.32 1.75 -9.31
N ALA A 93 -5.61 0.64 -9.54
CA ALA A 93 -4.78 0.01 -8.50
C ALA A 93 -3.60 0.89 -8.10
N LEU A 94 -2.99 1.61 -9.05
CA LEU A 94 -1.95 2.59 -8.74
C LEU A 94 -2.53 3.79 -7.97
N ALA A 95 -3.69 4.30 -8.38
CA ALA A 95 -4.36 5.37 -7.67
C ALA A 95 -4.72 4.96 -6.24
N ALA A 96 -5.17 3.73 -6.03
CA ALA A 96 -5.43 3.18 -4.69
C ALA A 96 -4.15 3.08 -3.85
N LYS A 97 -3.03 2.63 -4.44
CA LYS A 97 -1.73 2.58 -3.73
C LYS A 97 -1.24 3.98 -3.34
N LEU A 98 -1.35 4.96 -4.23
CA LEU A 98 -1.02 6.35 -3.94
C LEU A 98 -1.93 6.93 -2.83
N ALA A 99 -3.23 6.66 -2.89
CA ALA A 99 -4.17 7.10 -1.87
C ALA A 99 -3.85 6.50 -0.49
N ARG A 100 -3.47 5.22 -0.42
CA ARG A 100 -3.01 4.60 0.84
C ARG A 100 -1.75 5.28 1.37
N ALA A 101 -0.75 5.52 0.52
CA ALA A 101 0.47 6.20 0.91
C ALA A 101 0.20 7.64 1.43
N GLU A 102 -0.81 8.31 0.89
CA GLU A 102 -1.23 9.63 1.39
C GLU A 102 -1.92 9.57 2.76
N LEU A 103 -2.59 8.47 3.08
CA LEU A 103 -3.22 8.28 4.39
C LEU A 103 -2.24 7.92 5.50
N GLU A 104 -1.07 7.40 5.14
CA GLU A 104 -0.05 7.07 6.11
C GLU A 104 0.44 8.33 6.84
N ALA A 105 0.80 8.16 8.11
CA ALA A 105 1.34 9.27 8.89
C ALA A 105 2.64 9.78 8.25
N PRO A 106 2.85 11.10 8.18
CA PRO A 106 4.10 11.66 7.67
C PRO A 106 5.27 11.22 8.54
N GLY A 107 6.42 11.04 7.92
CA GLY A 107 7.69 10.86 8.62
C GLY A 107 8.07 12.10 9.44
N PRO A 108 9.15 12.04 10.24
CA PRO A 108 9.66 13.18 10.98
C PRO A 108 10.03 14.32 10.00
N ARG A 109 9.70 15.55 10.39
CA ARG A 109 9.97 16.74 9.58
C ARG A 109 11.40 17.20 9.84
N LEU A 110 12.12 17.50 8.77
CA LEU A 110 13.38 18.23 8.83
C LEU A 110 13.15 19.66 8.33
N PRO A 111 13.29 20.70 9.18
CA PRO A 111 13.01 22.09 8.80
C PRO A 111 13.81 22.57 7.57
N ALA A 112 15.04 22.07 7.40
CA ALA A 112 15.88 22.37 6.25
C ALA A 112 15.28 21.85 4.92
N ASP A 113 14.63 20.67 4.94
CA ASP A 113 14.00 20.08 3.76
C ASP A 113 12.80 20.89 3.31
N VAL A 114 11.99 21.39 4.25
CA VAL A 114 10.84 22.25 3.94
C VAL A 114 11.30 23.55 3.26
N ALA A 115 12.36 24.18 3.76
CA ALA A 115 12.91 25.40 3.17
C ALA A 115 13.51 25.16 1.77
N LEU A 116 14.16 24.00 1.57
CA LEU A 116 14.71 23.61 0.28
C LEU A 116 13.58 23.35 -0.74
N LEU A 117 12.55 22.62 -0.36
CA LEU A 117 11.38 22.32 -1.20
C LEU A 117 10.64 23.59 -1.59
N LYS A 118 10.46 24.54 -0.69
CA LYS A 118 9.86 25.85 -0.99
C LYS A 118 10.68 26.65 -2.02
N ARG A 119 11.99 26.60 -1.94
CA ARG A 119 12.89 27.29 -2.91
C ARG A 119 12.92 26.58 -4.26
N GLN A 120 12.71 25.28 -4.31
CA GLN A 120 12.69 24.48 -5.53
C GLN A 120 11.31 24.41 -6.19
N GLN A 121 10.36 25.25 -5.76
CA GLN A 121 9.04 25.31 -6.34
C GLN A 121 9.11 25.59 -7.85
N PRO A 122 8.85 24.64 -8.75
CA PRO A 122 8.87 24.91 -10.17
C PRO A 122 7.63 25.68 -10.59
N VAL A 123 7.78 26.64 -11.48
CA VAL A 123 6.66 27.24 -12.21
C VAL A 123 6.16 26.22 -13.23
N LEU A 124 4.87 25.96 -13.24
CA LEU A 124 4.24 25.01 -14.16
C LEU A 124 3.41 25.79 -15.18
N ASP A 125 4.03 26.23 -16.25
CA ASP A 125 3.32 26.96 -17.31
C ASP A 125 2.95 26.02 -18.47
N ALA A 126 3.66 24.90 -18.66
CA ALA A 126 3.42 23.96 -19.74
C ALA A 126 3.95 22.55 -19.41
N PRO A 127 3.45 21.49 -20.04
CA PRO A 127 4.04 20.17 -19.93
C PRO A 127 5.46 20.16 -20.49
N PRO A 128 6.39 19.34 -19.92
CA PRO A 128 7.73 19.19 -20.44
C PRO A 128 7.75 18.68 -21.88
N LEU A 129 8.87 18.93 -22.60
CA LEU A 129 9.04 18.45 -23.96
C LEU A 129 8.78 16.94 -24.06
N GLY A 130 7.97 16.54 -25.02
CA GLY A 130 7.57 15.15 -25.23
C GLY A 130 6.39 14.67 -24.37
N VAL A 131 5.87 15.50 -23.49
CA VAL A 131 4.64 15.22 -22.73
C VAL A 131 3.47 15.92 -23.42
N ARG A 132 2.47 15.15 -23.87
CA ARG A 132 1.30 15.70 -24.53
C ARG A 132 0.44 16.47 -23.52
N GLU A 133 0.11 17.70 -23.86
CA GLU A 133 -0.88 18.48 -23.12
C GLU A 133 -2.23 17.75 -23.10
N GLY A 134 -2.91 17.75 -21.96
CA GLY A 134 -4.16 16.98 -21.78
C GLY A 134 -3.97 15.47 -21.64
N SER A 135 -2.72 14.97 -21.64
CA SER A 135 -2.49 13.56 -21.29
C SER A 135 -2.95 13.29 -19.85
N VAL A 136 -3.49 12.10 -19.65
CA VAL A 136 -3.98 11.66 -18.34
C VAL A 136 -2.91 11.76 -17.27
N LEU A 137 -1.70 11.29 -17.57
CA LEU A 137 -0.58 11.31 -16.62
C LEU A 137 -0.17 12.75 -16.25
N TRP A 138 -0.19 13.68 -17.22
CA TRP A 138 0.07 15.09 -16.96
C TRP A 138 -1.01 15.69 -16.06
N SER A 139 -2.27 15.43 -16.35
CA SER A 139 -3.41 15.92 -15.55
C SER A 139 -3.34 15.41 -14.10
N GLU A 140 -2.98 14.12 -13.91
CA GLU A 140 -2.77 13.55 -12.58
C GLU A 140 -1.60 14.21 -11.85
N TYR A 141 -0.50 14.49 -12.55
CA TYR A 141 0.65 15.19 -11.97
C TYR A 141 0.29 16.62 -11.53
N VAL A 142 -0.45 17.37 -12.34
CA VAL A 142 -0.87 18.73 -11.97
C VAL A 142 -1.69 18.72 -10.67
N VAL A 143 -2.64 17.81 -10.55
CA VAL A 143 -3.44 17.64 -9.31
C VAL A 143 -2.57 17.22 -8.14
N TYR A 144 -1.71 16.22 -8.33
CA TYR A 144 -0.76 15.76 -7.30
C TYR A 144 0.12 16.91 -6.81
N ARG A 145 0.72 17.68 -7.74
CA ARG A 145 1.61 18.78 -7.42
C ARG A 145 0.91 19.90 -6.67
N ALA A 146 -0.30 20.30 -7.11
CA ALA A 146 -1.09 21.31 -6.42
C ALA A 146 -1.32 20.96 -4.95
N ARG A 147 -1.59 19.68 -4.66
CA ARG A 147 -1.73 19.18 -3.29
C ARG A 147 -0.42 19.27 -2.50
N ARG A 148 0.71 18.87 -3.11
CA ARG A 148 2.02 18.99 -2.44
C ARG A 148 2.39 20.44 -2.16
N LEU A 149 2.06 21.36 -3.06
CA LEU A 149 2.27 22.80 -2.83
C LEU A 149 1.41 23.32 -1.67
N ALA A 150 0.14 22.94 -1.60
CA ALA A 150 -0.73 23.31 -0.48
C ALA A 150 -0.20 22.78 0.87
N GLU A 151 0.39 21.57 0.90
CA GLU A 151 1.05 21.04 2.10
C GLU A 151 2.25 21.91 2.52
N LEU A 152 3.06 22.36 1.56
CA LEU A 152 4.17 23.27 1.84
C LEU A 152 3.70 24.63 2.34
N GLU A 153 2.65 25.19 1.78
CA GLU A 153 2.04 26.45 2.22
C GLU A 153 1.53 26.36 3.66
N GLN A 154 1.03 25.19 4.05
CA GLN A 154 0.63 24.89 5.41
C GLN A 154 1.82 24.57 6.35
N GLY A 155 3.06 24.70 5.87
CA GLY A 155 4.26 24.38 6.65
C GLY A 155 4.50 22.89 6.86
N GLN A 156 3.86 22.04 6.05
CA GLN A 156 4.02 20.59 6.11
C GLN A 156 5.13 20.13 5.16
N THR A 157 5.80 19.04 5.51
CA THR A 157 6.71 18.35 4.58
C THR A 157 5.91 17.62 3.51
N THR A 158 6.30 17.78 2.25
CA THR A 158 5.65 17.02 1.16
C THR A 158 5.99 15.53 1.27
N LYS A 159 5.03 14.68 0.91
CA LYS A 159 5.19 13.22 0.90
C LYS A 159 5.76 12.67 -0.41
N GLY A 160 6.27 13.52 -1.27
CA GLY A 160 6.81 13.10 -2.56
C GLY A 160 7.36 14.25 -3.38
N PRO A 161 7.95 13.96 -4.54
CA PRO A 161 8.65 14.93 -5.36
C PRO A 161 7.69 15.94 -5.99
N LEU A 162 8.18 17.20 -6.13
CA LEU A 162 7.44 18.27 -6.80
C LEU A 162 7.71 18.35 -8.31
N ARG A 163 8.85 17.83 -8.77
CA ARG A 163 9.25 17.84 -10.18
C ARG A 163 8.62 16.70 -10.95
N TRP A 164 8.33 16.93 -12.23
CA TRP A 164 7.76 15.94 -13.14
C TRP A 164 8.56 14.64 -13.21
N ASP A 165 9.87 14.73 -13.38
CA ASP A 165 10.72 13.53 -13.50
C ASP A 165 10.69 12.69 -12.23
N GLY A 166 10.79 13.33 -11.07
CA GLY A 166 10.66 12.65 -9.78
C GLY A 166 9.27 12.04 -9.59
N TYR A 167 8.21 12.70 -10.06
CA TYR A 167 6.86 12.14 -10.04
C TYR A 167 6.75 10.90 -10.93
N ARG A 168 7.28 10.95 -12.15
CA ARG A 168 7.32 9.79 -13.05
C ARG A 168 8.09 8.61 -12.46
N GLU A 169 9.26 8.90 -11.89
CA GLU A 169 10.07 7.90 -11.20
C GLU A 169 9.32 7.27 -10.02
N MET A 170 8.75 8.08 -9.15
CA MET A 170 7.90 7.62 -8.04
C MET A 170 6.75 6.74 -8.53
N ARG A 171 6.06 7.15 -9.61
CA ARG A 171 4.99 6.36 -10.24
C ARG A 171 5.51 5.01 -10.73
N GLY A 172 6.67 5.00 -11.37
CA GLY A 172 7.33 3.78 -11.83
C GLY A 172 7.72 2.83 -10.68
N LEU A 173 8.22 3.37 -9.59
CA LEU A 173 8.54 2.61 -8.38
C LEU A 173 7.28 2.01 -7.73
N PHE A 174 6.21 2.79 -7.63
CA PHE A 174 4.93 2.28 -7.13
C PHE A 174 4.32 1.20 -8.04
N ALA A 175 4.44 1.37 -9.35
CA ALA A 175 4.01 0.38 -10.32
C ALA A 175 4.72 -0.95 -10.11
N ARG A 176 6.05 -0.93 -10.08
CA ARG A 176 6.86 -2.13 -9.84
C ARG A 176 6.54 -2.77 -8.49
N GLY A 177 6.44 -1.96 -7.43
CA GLY A 177 6.08 -2.44 -6.11
C GLY A 177 4.70 -3.09 -6.07
N LEU A 178 3.73 -2.55 -6.81
CA LEU A 178 2.39 -3.12 -6.90
C LEU A 178 2.35 -4.44 -7.69
N ASP A 179 3.14 -4.54 -8.77
CA ASP A 179 3.24 -5.79 -9.54
C ASP A 179 3.85 -6.91 -8.69
N PHE A 180 4.91 -6.62 -7.95
CA PHE A 180 5.52 -7.57 -7.02
C PHE A 180 4.56 -7.97 -5.89
N GLU A 181 3.89 -6.99 -5.28
CA GLU A 181 2.90 -7.23 -4.24
C GLU A 181 1.78 -8.17 -4.71
N ARG A 182 1.26 -7.98 -5.93
CA ARG A 182 0.25 -8.86 -6.52
C ARG A 182 0.77 -10.27 -6.73
N ALA A 183 1.94 -10.39 -7.32
CA ALA A 183 2.58 -11.70 -7.54
C ALA A 183 2.74 -12.44 -6.21
N MET A 184 3.14 -11.74 -5.15
CA MET A 184 3.27 -12.32 -3.82
C MET A 184 1.92 -12.69 -3.20
N VAL A 185 0.89 -11.87 -3.35
CA VAL A 185 -0.47 -12.19 -2.87
C VAL A 185 -1.01 -13.44 -3.56
N ASP A 186 -0.84 -13.56 -4.86
CA ASP A 186 -1.29 -14.72 -5.63
C ASP A 186 -0.48 -15.98 -5.23
N LEU A 187 0.81 -15.84 -4.99
CA LEU A 187 1.67 -16.91 -4.49
C LEU A 187 1.23 -17.38 -3.09
N LEU A 188 0.99 -16.44 -2.16
CA LEU A 188 0.52 -16.78 -0.81
C LEU A 188 -0.85 -17.46 -0.83
N ARG A 189 -1.76 -17.04 -1.71
CA ARG A 189 -3.07 -17.70 -1.89
C ARG A 189 -2.94 -19.11 -2.46
N ALA A 190 -2.06 -19.29 -3.42
CA ALA A 190 -1.75 -20.61 -3.97
C ALA A 190 -1.13 -21.52 -2.90
N ASP A 191 -0.19 -20.99 -2.11
CA ASP A 191 0.44 -21.71 -1.00
C ASP A 191 -0.59 -22.11 0.08
N ALA A 192 -1.50 -21.20 0.43
CA ALA A 192 -2.59 -21.47 1.38
C ALA A 192 -3.52 -22.61 0.95
N ALA A 193 -3.71 -22.79 -0.37
CA ALA A 193 -4.55 -23.86 -0.93
C ALA A 193 -3.86 -25.24 -0.88
N LEU A 194 -2.55 -25.31 -0.64
CA LEU A 194 -1.81 -26.57 -0.53
C LEU A 194 -2.03 -27.22 0.84
N PRO A 195 -1.89 -28.56 0.95
CA PRO A 195 -1.76 -29.24 2.22
C PRO A 195 -0.61 -28.62 3.03
N ARG A 196 -0.78 -28.45 4.35
CA ARG A 196 0.17 -27.75 5.22
C ARG A 196 1.62 -28.22 5.03
N ALA A 197 1.86 -29.51 4.90
CA ALA A 197 3.19 -30.08 4.71
C ALA A 197 3.88 -29.71 3.37
N GLN A 198 3.11 -29.22 2.39
CA GLN A 198 3.61 -28.79 1.08
C GLN A 198 3.74 -27.26 0.97
N ARG A 199 3.30 -26.53 1.98
CA ARG A 199 3.39 -25.06 2.00
C ARG A 199 4.84 -24.63 2.24
N ARG A 200 5.27 -23.65 1.46
CA ARG A 200 6.57 -23.01 1.61
C ARG A 200 6.51 -21.79 2.52
N TRP A 201 5.44 -21.02 2.40
CA TRP A 201 5.29 -19.70 3.03
C TRP A 201 4.42 -19.75 4.29
N LEU A 202 3.40 -20.58 4.29
CA LEU A 202 2.35 -20.59 5.29
C LEU A 202 2.29 -21.93 6.07
N GLN A 203 3.40 -22.66 6.12
CA GLN A 203 3.49 -23.97 6.83
C GLN A 203 3.18 -23.90 8.32
N ASP A 204 3.35 -22.72 8.91
CA ASP A 204 3.10 -22.50 10.34
C ASP A 204 1.61 -22.31 10.68
N PHE A 205 0.75 -22.15 9.67
CA PHE A 205 -0.69 -21.97 9.81
C PHE A 205 -1.43 -23.27 9.49
N GLU A 206 -2.53 -23.53 10.21
CA GLU A 206 -3.46 -24.62 9.88
C GLU A 206 -4.44 -24.13 8.79
N VAL A 207 -5.16 -23.06 9.07
CA VAL A 207 -6.11 -22.43 8.15
C VAL A 207 -5.74 -20.95 8.00
N PRO A 208 -4.80 -20.60 7.09
CA PRO A 208 -4.35 -19.23 6.90
C PRO A 208 -5.41 -18.39 6.20
N ARG A 209 -5.85 -17.33 6.84
CA ARG A 209 -6.65 -16.26 6.25
C ARG A 209 -5.74 -15.13 5.80
N ILE A 210 -5.79 -14.81 4.50
CA ILE A 210 -4.93 -13.78 3.88
C ILE A 210 -5.72 -12.51 3.67
N GLU A 211 -5.30 -11.44 4.32
CA GLU A 211 -5.88 -10.11 4.22
C GLU A 211 -4.87 -9.14 3.62
N VAL A 212 -5.26 -8.41 2.58
CA VAL A 212 -4.39 -7.46 1.88
C VAL A 212 -4.71 -6.01 2.25
N HIS A 213 -3.69 -5.14 2.25
CA HIS A 213 -3.79 -3.72 2.52
C HIS A 213 -4.52 -3.41 3.83
N VAL A 214 -4.17 -4.10 4.89
CA VAL A 214 -4.81 -3.91 6.18
C VAL A 214 -4.28 -2.66 6.85
N GLY A 215 -5.18 -1.71 7.14
CA GLY A 215 -4.85 -0.54 7.95
C GLY A 215 -4.55 -0.96 9.39
N VAL A 216 -3.33 -0.70 9.84
CA VAL A 216 -2.85 -0.94 11.19
C VAL A 216 -2.43 0.38 11.83
N TRP A 217 -2.67 0.50 13.12
CA TRP A 217 -2.34 1.73 13.84
C TRP A 217 -1.50 1.43 15.08
N LYS A 218 -0.49 2.26 15.29
CA LYS A 218 0.33 2.29 16.50
C LYS A 218 0.49 3.72 16.99
N SER A 219 0.59 3.91 18.30
CA SER A 219 0.71 5.23 18.94
C SER A 219 1.93 6.04 18.45
N ARG A 220 3.05 5.36 18.17
CA ARG A 220 4.30 6.02 17.75
C ARG A 220 4.40 6.24 16.25
N SER A 221 3.89 5.33 15.43
CA SER A 221 4.04 5.35 13.97
C SER A 221 2.77 5.79 13.22
N GLY A 222 1.64 5.94 13.92
CA GLY A 222 0.37 6.30 13.33
C GLY A 222 -0.23 5.20 12.46
N LEU A 223 -1.07 5.60 11.50
CA LEU A 223 -1.68 4.68 10.55
C LEU A 223 -0.65 4.26 9.48
N ARG A 224 -0.58 2.95 9.25
CA ARG A 224 0.16 2.31 8.15
C ARG A 224 -0.72 1.25 7.50
N PHE A 225 -0.37 0.83 6.29
CA PHE A 225 -1.02 -0.28 5.61
C PHE A 225 -0.02 -1.42 5.45
N SER A 226 -0.33 -2.57 6.08
CA SER A 226 0.41 -3.81 5.84
C SER A 226 0.08 -4.33 4.44
N ASP A 227 1.08 -4.72 3.66
CA ASP A 227 0.85 -5.29 2.33
C ASP A 227 0.00 -6.55 2.45
N VAL A 228 0.38 -7.47 3.34
CA VAL A 228 -0.42 -8.64 3.72
C VAL A 228 -0.38 -8.89 5.22
N LEU A 229 -1.53 -9.26 5.76
CA LEU A 229 -1.71 -9.79 7.11
C LEU A 229 -2.26 -11.21 6.98
N VAL A 230 -1.58 -12.18 7.56
CA VAL A 230 -2.05 -13.58 7.63
C VAL A 230 -2.47 -13.90 9.05
N ILE A 231 -3.67 -14.43 9.21
CA ILE A 231 -4.27 -14.76 10.51
C ILE A 231 -4.67 -16.23 10.49
N GLU A 232 -4.38 -16.98 11.56
CA GLU A 232 -4.93 -18.29 11.77
C GLU A 232 -6.44 -18.20 12.01
N GLU A 233 -7.22 -18.79 11.12
CA GLU A 233 -8.68 -18.71 11.18
C GLU A 233 -9.29 -19.60 12.26
N HIS A 234 -8.65 -20.75 12.52
CA HIS A 234 -9.07 -21.74 13.51
C HIS A 234 -7.96 -22.00 14.54
N PRO A 235 -7.71 -21.06 15.47
CA PRO A 235 -6.71 -21.29 16.51
C PRO A 235 -7.17 -22.42 17.45
N PRO A 236 -6.24 -23.17 18.05
CA PRO A 236 -6.57 -24.14 19.07
C PRO A 236 -7.36 -23.51 20.23
N ALA A 237 -8.26 -24.27 20.83
CA ALA A 237 -9.12 -23.78 21.91
C ALA A 237 -8.28 -23.13 23.03
N GLY A 238 -8.67 -21.89 23.40
CA GLY A 238 -7.98 -21.12 24.45
C GLY A 238 -6.68 -20.42 24.02
N GLN A 239 -6.29 -20.53 22.75
CA GLN A 239 -5.14 -19.81 22.21
C GLN A 239 -5.56 -18.62 21.37
N LEU A 240 -4.74 -17.56 21.41
CA LEU A 240 -4.89 -16.43 20.47
C LEU A 240 -4.49 -16.88 19.06
N PRO A 241 -5.13 -16.35 18.01
CA PRO A 241 -4.77 -16.69 16.65
C PRO A 241 -3.32 -16.28 16.36
N ARG A 242 -2.61 -17.13 15.62
CA ARG A 242 -1.31 -16.78 15.05
C ARG A 242 -1.51 -15.66 14.02
N VAL A 243 -0.67 -14.65 14.07
CA VAL A 243 -0.70 -13.54 13.14
C VAL A 243 0.70 -13.23 12.66
N GLU A 244 0.87 -13.14 11.35
CA GLU A 244 2.10 -12.68 10.71
C GLU A 244 1.79 -11.56 9.72
N THR A 245 2.72 -10.63 9.58
CA THR A 245 2.64 -9.56 8.58
C THR A 245 3.71 -9.77 7.53
N PHE A 246 3.36 -9.46 6.29
CA PHE A 246 4.29 -9.47 5.16
C PHE A 246 4.46 -8.04 4.66
N SER A 247 5.71 -7.64 4.44
CA SER A 247 6.08 -6.40 3.81
C SER A 247 6.94 -6.70 2.58
N PHE A 248 6.54 -6.19 1.42
CA PHE A 248 7.18 -6.49 0.14
C PHE A 248 8.08 -5.34 -0.31
N LYS A 249 9.28 -5.68 -0.75
CA LYS A 249 10.29 -4.71 -1.20
C LYS A 249 10.76 -5.03 -2.62
N SER A 250 10.31 -4.26 -3.58
CA SER A 250 10.75 -4.34 -4.97
C SER A 250 11.83 -3.30 -5.27
N ARG A 251 12.97 -3.42 -4.60
CA ARG A 251 14.12 -2.51 -4.75
C ARG A 251 15.19 -3.15 -5.62
N ASP A 252 15.87 -2.35 -6.42
CA ASP A 252 17.11 -2.78 -7.06
C ASP A 252 18.26 -2.74 -6.04
N LEU A 253 18.68 -3.92 -5.63
CA LEU A 253 19.77 -4.12 -4.67
C LEU A 253 21.09 -4.52 -5.36
N SER A 254 21.08 -4.65 -6.71
CA SER A 254 22.20 -5.16 -7.49
C SER A 254 23.47 -4.32 -7.40
N GLN A 255 23.31 -3.03 -7.19
CA GLN A 255 24.42 -2.07 -7.13
C GLN A 255 24.98 -1.86 -5.72
N LEU A 256 24.35 -2.42 -4.68
CA LEU A 256 24.81 -2.28 -3.31
C LEU A 256 25.99 -3.21 -3.02
N ASN A 257 27.09 -2.70 -2.45
CA ASN A 257 28.10 -3.58 -1.87
C ASN A 257 27.55 -4.28 -0.61
N GLN A 258 28.24 -5.29 -0.10
CA GLN A 258 27.80 -6.09 1.04
C GLN A 258 27.37 -5.24 2.23
N LYS A 259 28.25 -4.33 2.68
CA LYS A 259 27.98 -3.46 3.85
C LYS A 259 26.77 -2.55 3.66
N ALA A 260 26.58 -2.02 2.45
CA ALA A 260 25.42 -1.19 2.11
C ALA A 260 24.14 -2.03 2.04
N LEU A 261 24.22 -3.26 1.52
CA LEU A 261 23.09 -4.20 1.49
C LEU A 261 22.65 -4.57 2.91
N GLU A 262 23.56 -4.97 3.77
CA GLU A 262 23.31 -5.29 5.19
C GLU A 262 22.65 -4.10 5.89
N ALA A 263 23.24 -2.90 5.75
CA ALA A 263 22.70 -1.69 6.37
C ALA A 263 21.27 -1.36 5.87
N GLN A 264 21.02 -1.50 4.56
CA GLN A 264 19.71 -1.27 3.98
C GLN A 264 18.68 -2.29 4.48
N MET A 265 19.05 -3.57 4.48
CA MET A 265 18.13 -4.63 4.93
C MET A 265 17.83 -4.53 6.43
N VAL A 266 18.81 -4.18 7.26
CA VAL A 266 18.60 -3.92 8.69
C VAL A 266 17.68 -2.72 8.90
N ALA A 267 17.86 -1.64 8.13
CA ALA A 267 16.99 -0.46 8.21
C ALA A 267 15.55 -0.79 7.79
N ASP A 268 15.37 -1.50 6.66
CA ASP A 268 14.05 -1.95 6.19
C ASP A 268 13.37 -2.88 7.20
N ALA A 269 14.14 -3.78 7.84
CA ALA A 269 13.63 -4.69 8.86
C ALA A 269 13.20 -3.96 10.14
N ALA A 270 14.01 -3.01 10.61
CA ALA A 270 13.67 -2.17 11.76
C ALA A 270 12.43 -1.32 11.50
N GLU A 271 12.31 -0.75 10.30
CA GLU A 271 11.12 -0.03 9.86
C GLU A 271 9.88 -0.94 9.83
N ALA A 272 9.97 -2.10 9.18
CA ALA A 272 8.87 -3.06 9.10
C ALA A 272 8.41 -3.54 10.50
N LEU A 273 9.35 -3.84 11.40
CA LEU A 273 9.04 -4.20 12.78
C LEU A 273 8.33 -3.07 13.53
N SER A 274 8.81 -1.83 13.34
CA SER A 274 8.22 -0.67 14.00
C SER A 274 6.78 -0.44 13.57
N TYR A 275 6.45 -0.68 12.29
CA TYR A 275 5.12 -0.47 11.74
C TYR A 275 4.20 -1.68 11.90
N TYR A 276 4.69 -2.89 11.67
CA TYR A 276 3.90 -4.09 11.47
C TYR A 276 4.13 -5.20 12.49
N GLY A 277 5.15 -5.08 13.36
CA GLY A 277 5.43 -6.06 14.40
C GLY A 277 4.77 -5.76 15.74
N GLN A 278 4.97 -6.65 16.70
CA GLN A 278 4.46 -6.51 18.07
C GLN A 278 2.92 -6.41 18.11
N THR A 279 2.38 -5.51 18.93
CA THR A 279 0.93 -5.30 19.05
C THR A 279 0.44 -4.30 18.01
N LEU A 280 -0.56 -4.69 17.21
CA LEU A 280 -1.21 -3.87 16.21
C LEU A 280 -2.66 -3.62 16.59
N ASN A 281 -3.13 -2.41 16.32
CA ASN A 281 -4.55 -2.07 16.33
C ASN A 281 -5.08 -2.15 14.89
N ILE A 282 -5.94 -3.13 14.63
CA ILE A 282 -6.57 -3.33 13.32
C ILE A 282 -7.91 -2.64 13.30
N ARG A 283 -8.17 -1.88 12.24
CA ARG A 283 -9.40 -1.10 12.05
C ARG A 283 -10.33 -1.67 10.97
N ARG A 284 -10.06 -2.87 10.46
CA ARG A 284 -10.90 -3.47 9.42
C ARG A 284 -12.10 -4.19 10.05
N ARG A 285 -13.32 -3.73 9.76
CA ARG A 285 -14.57 -4.31 10.27
C ARG A 285 -14.73 -5.81 9.96
N ALA A 286 -14.26 -6.26 8.80
CA ALA A 286 -14.34 -7.69 8.44
C ALA A 286 -13.52 -8.58 9.39
N LEU A 287 -12.53 -8.04 10.09
CA LEU A 287 -11.71 -8.73 11.09
C LEU A 287 -12.23 -8.50 12.51
N ASN A 288 -13.22 -7.63 12.67
CA ASN A 288 -13.89 -7.34 13.93
C ASN A 288 -15.39 -7.08 13.72
N PRO A 289 -16.23 -8.10 13.78
CA PRO A 289 -17.68 -7.98 13.61
C PRO A 289 -18.35 -7.07 14.65
N GLN A 290 -17.77 -6.91 15.82
CA GLN A 290 -18.30 -6.11 16.91
C GLN A 290 -17.96 -4.61 16.82
N GLY A 291 -17.13 -4.22 15.81
CA GLY A 291 -16.92 -2.81 15.48
C GLY A 291 -15.85 -2.07 16.28
N ASP A 292 -15.25 -2.69 17.28
CA ASP A 292 -14.15 -2.13 18.07
C ASP A 292 -12.78 -2.39 17.44
N VAL A 293 -11.78 -1.61 17.84
CA VAL A 293 -10.40 -1.83 17.41
C VAL A 293 -9.89 -3.13 18.02
N VAL A 294 -9.54 -4.10 17.17
CA VAL A 294 -8.92 -5.35 17.64
C VAL A 294 -7.43 -5.12 17.83
N GLN A 295 -6.96 -5.40 19.04
CA GLN A 295 -5.55 -5.54 19.31
C GLN A 295 -5.11 -6.96 19.01
N ILE A 296 -4.12 -7.13 18.15
CA ILE A 296 -3.53 -8.43 17.84
C ILE A 296 -2.03 -8.41 18.09
N GLN A 297 -1.52 -9.55 18.51
CA GLN A 297 -0.09 -9.78 18.68
C GLN A 297 0.47 -10.42 17.43
N VAL A 298 1.39 -9.73 16.75
CA VAL A 298 2.12 -10.26 15.60
C VAL A 298 3.28 -11.09 16.08
N GLN A 299 3.32 -12.36 15.69
CA GLN A 299 4.40 -13.28 16.06
C GLN A 299 5.65 -13.05 15.21
N ARG A 300 5.47 -12.67 13.93
CA ARG A 300 6.59 -12.48 13.01
C ARG A 300 6.23 -11.47 11.93
N VAL A 301 7.20 -10.64 11.55
CA VAL A 301 7.17 -9.81 10.36
C VAL A 301 8.03 -10.49 9.28
N ARG A 302 7.46 -10.78 8.13
CA ARG A 302 8.19 -11.30 6.98
C ARG A 302 8.46 -10.18 5.99
N LEU A 303 9.74 -9.90 5.79
CA LEU A 303 10.23 -8.90 4.86
C LEU A 303 10.70 -9.60 3.59
N VAL A 304 9.92 -9.50 2.51
CA VAL A 304 10.19 -10.24 1.27
C VAL A 304 10.72 -9.31 0.20
N TYR A 305 11.88 -9.63 -0.32
CA TYR A 305 12.52 -8.92 -1.43
C TYR A 305 12.30 -9.62 -2.77
N GLU A 306 12.17 -8.84 -3.82
CA GLU A 306 12.07 -9.32 -5.20
C GLU A 306 13.41 -9.93 -5.65
N GLY A 307 13.42 -11.21 -6.04
CA GLY A 307 14.63 -11.99 -6.31
C GLY A 307 15.49 -11.48 -7.47
N GLY A 308 14.88 -10.91 -8.51
CA GLY A 308 15.58 -10.29 -9.63
C GLY A 308 16.40 -9.05 -9.24
N ALA A 309 16.17 -8.51 -8.03
CA ALA A 309 16.84 -7.31 -7.55
C ALA A 309 18.30 -7.51 -7.13
N LEU A 310 18.80 -8.74 -7.02
CA LEU A 310 20.17 -9.01 -6.57
C LEU A 310 21.19 -9.18 -7.69
N GLY A 311 20.76 -9.56 -8.87
CA GLY A 311 21.66 -9.98 -9.94
C GLY A 311 22.31 -11.35 -9.69
N PRO A 312 22.90 -11.95 -10.72
CA PRO A 312 23.50 -13.27 -10.65
C PRO A 312 24.74 -13.31 -9.73
N GLY A 313 24.96 -14.44 -9.06
CA GLY A 313 26.16 -14.70 -8.27
C GLY A 313 26.25 -14.04 -6.89
N ARG A 314 25.19 -13.39 -6.40
CA ARG A 314 25.18 -12.66 -5.11
C ARG A 314 24.53 -13.42 -3.95
N SER A 315 24.36 -14.72 -4.06
CA SER A 315 23.71 -15.53 -3.02
C SER A 315 24.41 -15.49 -1.65
N VAL A 316 25.73 -15.47 -1.63
CA VAL A 316 26.52 -15.40 -0.36
C VAL A 316 26.30 -14.03 0.31
N VAL A 317 26.44 -12.96 -0.44
CA VAL A 317 26.24 -11.58 0.07
C VAL A 317 24.81 -11.41 0.63
N TRP A 318 23.84 -12.06 0.01
CA TRP A 318 22.47 -12.10 0.49
C TRP A 318 22.34 -12.85 1.80
N SER A 319 22.93 -14.05 1.90
CA SER A 319 22.89 -14.86 3.11
C SER A 319 23.45 -14.11 4.31
N ASP A 320 24.61 -13.48 4.16
CA ASP A 320 25.23 -12.67 5.20
C ASP A 320 24.34 -11.49 5.64
N ALA A 321 23.67 -10.85 4.70
CA ALA A 321 22.76 -9.75 5.01
C ALA A 321 21.49 -10.23 5.73
N VAL A 322 20.96 -11.40 5.36
CA VAL A 322 19.83 -12.04 6.08
C VAL A 322 20.21 -12.39 7.51
N ASP A 323 21.41 -12.99 7.70
CA ASP A 323 21.93 -13.32 9.02
C ASP A 323 22.12 -12.07 9.89
N GLU A 324 22.58 -10.98 9.29
CA GLU A 324 22.71 -9.69 9.98
C GLU A 324 21.36 -9.14 10.44
N VAL A 325 20.33 -9.21 9.59
CA VAL A 325 18.94 -8.86 9.97
C VAL A 325 18.50 -9.70 11.15
N GLY A 326 18.65 -11.04 11.09
CA GLY A 326 18.25 -11.96 12.16
C GLY A 326 18.97 -11.70 13.49
N ARG A 327 20.23 -11.24 13.44
CA ARG A 327 20.99 -10.86 14.62
C ARG A 327 20.52 -9.53 15.23
N LYS A 328 20.28 -8.51 14.40
CA LYS A 328 19.99 -7.14 14.84
C LYS A 328 18.53 -6.84 15.08
N VAL A 329 17.61 -7.47 14.34
CA VAL A 329 16.19 -7.12 14.37
C VAL A 329 15.37 -8.37 14.68
N LYS A 330 15.24 -8.70 15.97
CA LYS A 330 14.46 -9.86 16.42
C LYS A 330 12.98 -9.71 16.05
N GLY A 331 12.36 -10.79 15.58
CA GLY A 331 10.96 -10.82 15.15
C GLY A 331 10.73 -10.47 13.69
N VAL A 332 11.80 -10.22 12.92
CA VAL A 332 11.75 -10.07 11.46
C VAL A 332 12.49 -11.22 10.79
N GLU A 333 11.88 -11.80 9.77
CA GLU A 333 12.46 -12.78 8.87
C GLU A 333 12.60 -12.15 7.49
N ALA A 334 13.84 -12.01 6.98
CA ALA A 334 14.10 -11.51 5.63
C ALA A 334 14.16 -12.67 4.64
N LEU A 335 13.44 -12.55 3.53
CA LEU A 335 13.23 -13.59 2.52
C LEU A 335 13.45 -13.03 1.12
N LEU A 336 13.85 -13.89 0.19
CA LEU A 336 14.00 -13.58 -1.23
C LEU A 336 13.03 -14.44 -2.04
N GLN A 337 12.31 -13.80 -2.97
CA GLN A 337 11.41 -14.47 -3.91
C GLN A 337 11.89 -14.32 -5.35
#